data_42e9654a783904982d7f9cd5c0057efd
#
_entry.id   42e9654a783904982d7f9cd5c0057efd
#
_cell.length_a   1.000
_cell.length_b   1.000
_cell.length_c   1.000
_cell.angle_alpha   90.00
_cell.angle_beta   90.00
_cell.angle_gamma   90.00
#
_symmetry.space_group_name_H-M   'P 1'
#
loop_
_entity.id
_entity.type
_entity.pdbx_description
1 polymer ?
#
loop_
_entity_poly.entity_id
_entity_poly.type
_entity_poly.pdbx_seq_one_letter_code
_entity_poly.pdbx_strand_id
1 'polypeptide(L)'
;RRDWARFADLHPAFRMGDDREVGCYAATIDFVRGTLPAGGVQEVVNHWQALRDADDGCTYAASELFSARQLPALEVWRKARLSAEANRQRATRDAVAIAAPDVSNLVADLYANPAKFLGSRVAAPTRQRQELVVLALIRLAAKDPDNAAALLESKWGVQLSHEERHWTWGVIGKQAALRLSPSAMEHFDKVAKDSDLSDDLLGWKVRAALRAGDWKAVHR
;
A
#
# COMPACT_ATOMS: atom_id res chain seq x y z
N ARG A 1 -24.41 -1.52 -12.30
CA ARG A 1 -25.35 -0.41 -12.08
C ARG A 1 -25.29 -0.03 -10.60
N ARG A 2 -25.06 1.24 -10.26
CA ARG A 2 -25.02 1.74 -8.87
C ARG A 2 -26.44 2.03 -8.39
N ASP A 3 -27.25 0.99 -8.25
CA ASP A 3 -28.62 1.07 -7.74
C ASP A 3 -28.62 0.88 -6.20
N TRP A 4 -28.30 1.96 -5.52
CA TRP A 4 -28.12 1.98 -4.05
C TRP A 4 -29.43 1.66 -3.31
N ALA A 5 -30.59 2.07 -3.84
CA ALA A 5 -31.88 1.78 -3.23
C ALA A 5 -32.13 0.26 -3.22
N ARG A 6 -32.00 -0.37 -4.38
CA ARG A 6 -32.20 -1.81 -4.50
C ARG A 6 -31.17 -2.61 -3.68
N PHE A 7 -29.92 -2.16 -3.62
CA PHE A 7 -28.92 -2.80 -2.78
C PHE A 7 -29.32 -2.73 -1.30
N ALA A 8 -29.74 -1.55 -0.82
CA ALA A 8 -30.17 -1.36 0.57
C ALA A 8 -31.34 -2.25 0.97
N ASP A 9 -32.27 -2.51 0.04
CA ASP A 9 -33.42 -3.40 0.27
C ASP A 9 -33.00 -4.87 0.35
N LEU A 10 -32.01 -5.29 -0.43
CA LEU A 10 -31.56 -6.69 -0.52
C LEU A 10 -30.49 -7.03 0.52
N HIS A 11 -29.65 -6.08 0.92
CA HIS A 11 -28.50 -6.31 1.80
C HIS A 11 -28.87 -6.94 3.16
N PRO A 12 -29.97 -6.58 3.84
CA PRO A 12 -30.35 -7.22 5.10
C PRO A 12 -30.62 -8.74 5.00
N ALA A 13 -30.95 -9.23 3.79
CA ALA A 13 -31.11 -10.66 3.52
C ALA A 13 -29.83 -11.37 3.12
N PHE A 14 -28.74 -10.62 2.88
CA PHE A 14 -27.43 -11.17 2.50
C PHE A 14 -26.80 -11.90 3.69
N ARG A 15 -26.37 -13.16 3.47
CA ARG A 15 -25.89 -14.05 4.53
C ARG A 15 -24.38 -14.29 4.51
N MET A 16 -23.70 -13.89 3.43
CA MET A 16 -22.24 -14.08 3.26
C MET A 16 -21.50 -12.89 3.86
N GLY A 17 -21.29 -12.91 5.19
CA GLY A 17 -20.66 -11.81 5.93
C GLY A 17 -19.14 -11.65 5.68
N ASP A 18 -18.54 -12.49 4.86
CA ASP A 18 -17.10 -12.49 4.52
C ASP A 18 -16.79 -11.77 3.20
N ASP A 19 -17.81 -11.33 2.45
CA ASP A 19 -17.62 -10.56 1.23
C ASP A 19 -17.28 -9.09 1.55
N ARG A 20 -15.98 -8.77 1.45
CA ARG A 20 -15.46 -7.44 1.74
C ARG A 20 -16.00 -6.36 0.82
N GLU A 21 -16.20 -6.67 -0.46
CA GLU A 21 -16.72 -5.72 -1.42
C GLU A 21 -18.17 -5.35 -1.10
N VAL A 22 -18.99 -6.33 -0.74
CA VAL A 22 -20.38 -6.09 -0.26
C VAL A 22 -20.38 -5.25 1.01
N GLY A 23 -19.46 -5.52 1.97
CA GLY A 23 -19.29 -4.69 3.16
C GLY A 23 -18.97 -3.23 2.83
N CYS A 24 -18.11 -2.99 1.84
CA CYS A 24 -17.79 -1.63 1.38
C CYS A 24 -18.99 -0.94 0.71
N TYR A 25 -19.81 -1.65 -0.06
CA TYR A 25 -21.06 -1.09 -0.61
C TYR A 25 -22.05 -0.72 0.48
N ALA A 26 -22.19 -1.55 1.53
CA ALA A 26 -23.04 -1.25 2.67
C ALA A 26 -22.54 0.03 3.39
N ALA A 27 -21.25 0.10 3.70
CA ALA A 27 -20.64 1.28 4.31
C ALA A 27 -20.82 2.56 3.46
N THR A 28 -20.79 2.44 2.13
CA THR A 28 -21.08 3.57 1.23
C THR A 28 -22.50 4.09 1.40
N ILE A 29 -23.48 3.19 1.49
CA ILE A 29 -24.88 3.58 1.70
C ILE A 29 -25.06 4.27 3.05
N ASP A 30 -24.48 3.71 4.11
CA ASP A 30 -24.53 4.30 5.44
C ASP A 30 -23.86 5.66 5.47
N PHE A 31 -22.75 5.83 4.76
CA PHE A 31 -22.07 7.11 4.61
C PHE A 31 -22.96 8.15 3.92
N VAL A 32 -23.56 7.80 2.77
CA VAL A 32 -24.46 8.71 2.02
C VAL A 32 -25.69 9.10 2.84
N ARG A 33 -26.20 8.19 3.67
CA ARG A 33 -27.34 8.43 4.57
C ARG A 33 -26.97 9.18 5.85
N GLY A 34 -25.66 9.39 6.12
CA GLY A 34 -25.20 9.99 7.37
C GLY A 34 -25.32 9.06 8.58
N THR A 35 -25.41 7.76 8.37
CA THR A 35 -25.60 6.71 9.39
C THR A 35 -24.37 5.83 9.55
N LEU A 36 -23.23 6.18 8.92
CA LEU A 36 -21.99 5.40 9.05
C LEU A 36 -21.57 5.35 10.53
N PRO A 37 -21.45 4.15 11.13
CA PRO A 37 -21.11 4.02 12.54
C PRO A 37 -19.70 4.50 12.86
N ALA A 38 -19.44 4.80 14.12
CA ALA A 38 -18.10 5.06 14.61
C ALA A 38 -17.18 3.85 14.28
N GLY A 39 -16.06 4.11 13.61
CA GLY A 39 -15.17 3.05 13.13
C GLY A 39 -15.47 2.53 11.72
N GLY A 40 -16.60 2.89 11.10
CA GLY A 40 -16.96 2.45 9.75
C GLY A 40 -15.92 2.84 8.68
N VAL A 41 -15.29 4.01 8.82
CA VAL A 41 -14.17 4.41 7.94
C VAL A 41 -13.00 3.43 8.05
N GLN A 42 -12.65 3.04 9.28
CA GLN A 42 -11.56 2.09 9.51
C GLN A 42 -11.90 0.70 8.97
N GLU A 43 -13.14 0.29 9.05
CA GLU A 43 -13.62 -0.98 8.48
C GLU A 43 -13.48 -0.98 6.96
N VAL A 44 -13.87 0.10 6.27
CA VAL A 44 -13.63 0.26 4.83
C VAL A 44 -12.15 0.19 4.50
N VAL A 45 -11.28 0.86 5.28
CA VAL A 45 -9.82 0.78 5.10
C VAL A 45 -9.33 -0.66 5.21
N ASN A 46 -9.75 -1.37 6.26
CA ASN A 46 -9.33 -2.75 6.51
C ASN A 46 -9.78 -3.69 5.37
N HIS A 47 -11.02 -3.57 4.91
CA HIS A 47 -11.52 -4.35 3.78
C HIS A 47 -10.75 -4.03 2.50
N TRP A 48 -10.59 -2.76 2.18
CA TRP A 48 -9.93 -2.30 0.96
C TRP A 48 -8.45 -2.70 0.92
N GLN A 49 -7.72 -2.53 2.03
CA GLN A 49 -6.31 -2.90 2.12
C GLN A 49 -6.09 -4.41 2.12
N ALA A 50 -7.05 -5.20 2.60
CA ALA A 50 -6.99 -6.67 2.52
C ALA A 50 -7.19 -7.20 1.09
N LEU A 51 -7.97 -6.52 0.25
CA LEU A 51 -8.13 -6.85 -1.16
C LEU A 51 -6.88 -6.43 -1.94
N ARG A 52 -6.16 -7.36 -2.54
CA ARG A 52 -4.95 -7.05 -3.33
C ARG A 52 -5.29 -6.71 -4.77
N ASP A 53 -6.30 -7.36 -5.33
CA ASP A 53 -6.79 -7.10 -6.68
C ASP A 53 -7.63 -5.82 -6.73
N ALA A 54 -7.88 -5.34 -7.96
CA ALA A 54 -8.80 -4.22 -8.16
C ALA A 54 -10.23 -4.68 -7.87
N ASP A 55 -10.93 -3.89 -7.10
CA ASP A 55 -12.34 -4.05 -6.78
C ASP A 55 -13.08 -2.72 -7.00
N ASP A 56 -14.37 -2.78 -7.25
CA ASP A 56 -15.15 -1.59 -7.51
C ASP A 56 -15.79 -1.04 -6.22
N GLY A 57 -16.19 -1.91 -5.29
CA GLY A 57 -16.93 -1.52 -4.09
C GLY A 57 -16.10 -0.75 -3.09
N CYS A 58 -14.98 -1.33 -2.63
CA CYS A 58 -14.13 -0.67 -1.65
C CYS A 58 -13.38 0.52 -2.26
N THR A 59 -13.00 0.45 -3.55
CA THR A 59 -12.37 1.59 -4.25
C THR A 59 -13.35 2.77 -4.34
N TYR A 60 -14.63 2.51 -4.61
CA TYR A 60 -15.64 3.56 -4.63
C TYR A 60 -15.89 4.14 -3.23
N ALA A 61 -16.06 3.29 -2.20
CA ALA A 61 -16.23 3.74 -0.82
C ALA A 61 -15.04 4.62 -0.37
N ALA A 62 -13.80 4.18 -0.65
CA ALA A 62 -12.60 4.94 -0.34
C ALA A 62 -12.55 6.29 -1.06
N SER A 63 -12.97 6.35 -2.33
CA SER A 63 -13.05 7.61 -3.09
C SER A 63 -14.04 8.60 -2.50
N GLU A 64 -15.24 8.15 -2.12
CA GLU A 64 -16.24 9.01 -1.47
C GLU A 64 -15.75 9.54 -0.12
N LEU A 65 -15.21 8.65 0.73
CA LEU A 65 -14.68 9.02 2.05
C LEU A 65 -13.47 9.97 1.94
N PHE A 66 -12.60 9.76 0.94
CA PHE A 66 -11.47 10.63 0.68
C PHE A 66 -11.93 12.03 0.22
N SER A 67 -12.88 12.10 -0.69
CA SER A 67 -13.47 13.35 -1.18
C SER A 67 -14.13 14.14 -0.06
N ALA A 68 -14.76 13.44 0.91
CA ALA A 68 -15.34 14.02 2.11
C ALA A 68 -14.30 14.33 3.22
N ARG A 69 -13.01 14.12 2.98
CA ARG A 69 -11.91 14.30 3.94
C ARG A 69 -12.02 13.46 5.22
N GLN A 70 -12.73 12.34 5.16
CA GLN A 70 -12.83 11.38 6.27
C GLN A 70 -11.77 10.29 6.18
N LEU A 71 -11.24 10.00 4.99
CA LEU A 71 -10.16 9.05 4.79
C LEU A 71 -8.82 9.79 4.65
N PRO A 72 -7.82 9.50 5.52
CA PRO A 72 -6.48 10.09 5.40
C PRO A 72 -5.77 9.66 4.11
N ALA A 73 -5.03 10.58 3.48
CA ALA A 73 -4.26 10.29 2.26
C ALA A 73 -3.24 9.16 2.47
N LEU A 74 -2.69 9.02 3.67
CA LEU A 74 -1.74 7.95 4.01
C LEU A 74 -2.36 6.56 3.78
N GLU A 75 -3.64 6.35 4.14
CA GLU A 75 -4.31 5.06 3.96
C GLU A 75 -4.53 4.74 2.48
N VAL A 76 -4.75 5.75 1.65
CA VAL A 76 -4.85 5.60 0.19
C VAL A 76 -3.48 5.19 -0.38
N TRP A 77 -2.40 5.84 0.06
CA TRP A 77 -1.05 5.50 -0.38
C TRP A 77 -0.61 4.12 0.12
N ARG A 78 -0.97 3.73 1.34
CA ARG A 78 -0.74 2.36 1.86
C ARG A 78 -1.42 1.31 0.96
N LYS A 79 -2.67 1.55 0.54
CA LYS A 79 -3.34 0.67 -0.44
C LYS A 79 -2.56 0.58 -1.75
N ALA A 80 -2.09 1.70 -2.30
CA ALA A 80 -1.29 1.69 -3.52
C ALA A 80 -0.01 0.86 -3.37
N ARG A 81 0.71 1.02 -2.25
CA ARG A 81 1.93 0.28 -1.92
C ARG A 81 1.66 -1.23 -1.78
N LEU A 82 0.63 -1.63 -1.03
CA LEU A 82 0.22 -3.03 -0.87
C LEU A 82 -0.15 -3.68 -2.22
N SER A 83 -0.83 -2.95 -3.08
CA SER A 83 -1.18 -3.41 -4.43
C SER A 83 0.07 -3.53 -5.32
N ALA A 84 1.03 -2.59 -5.19
CA ALA A 84 2.30 -2.64 -5.90
C ALA A 84 3.17 -3.83 -5.46
N GLU A 85 3.23 -4.12 -4.16
CA GLU A 85 3.89 -5.33 -3.63
C GLU A 85 3.30 -6.61 -4.22
N ALA A 86 1.98 -6.67 -4.33
CA ALA A 86 1.26 -7.81 -4.92
C ALA A 86 1.31 -7.85 -6.46
N ASN A 87 1.99 -6.89 -7.11
CA ASN A 87 2.06 -6.77 -8.57
C ASN A 87 0.69 -6.54 -9.25
N ARG A 88 -0.18 -5.75 -8.62
CA ARG A 88 -1.54 -5.48 -9.11
C ARG A 88 -1.61 -4.06 -9.69
N GLN A 89 -1.19 -3.90 -10.95
CA GLN A 89 -1.07 -2.60 -11.60
C GLN A 89 -2.39 -1.81 -11.62
N ARG A 90 -3.52 -2.45 -11.94
CA ARG A 90 -4.83 -1.78 -11.96
C ARG A 90 -5.21 -1.26 -10.57
N ALA A 91 -5.12 -2.10 -9.53
CA ALA A 91 -5.42 -1.69 -8.16
C ALA A 91 -4.50 -0.57 -7.67
N THR A 92 -3.20 -0.62 -8.03
CA THR A 92 -2.25 0.46 -7.73
C THR A 92 -2.67 1.77 -8.40
N ARG A 93 -3.01 1.73 -9.69
CA ARG A 93 -3.45 2.92 -10.44
C ARG A 93 -4.75 3.49 -9.89
N ASP A 94 -5.71 2.64 -9.56
CA ASP A 94 -7.00 3.05 -9.04
C ASP A 94 -6.85 3.74 -7.67
N ALA A 95 -5.97 3.23 -6.78
CA ALA A 95 -5.64 3.90 -5.53
C ALA A 95 -4.91 5.24 -5.76
N VAL A 96 -3.91 5.29 -6.65
CA VAL A 96 -3.20 6.54 -6.99
C VAL A 96 -4.18 7.57 -7.57
N ALA A 97 -5.16 7.16 -8.37
CA ALA A 97 -6.14 8.06 -8.97
C ALA A 97 -7.04 8.75 -7.93
N ILE A 98 -7.27 8.14 -6.77
CA ILE A 98 -7.99 8.76 -5.65
C ILE A 98 -7.17 9.91 -5.04
N ALA A 99 -5.89 9.67 -4.73
CA ALA A 99 -5.05 10.65 -4.03
C ALA A 99 -4.38 11.67 -4.97
N ALA A 100 -4.12 11.29 -6.23
CA ALA A 100 -3.36 12.08 -7.20
C ALA A 100 -3.76 11.73 -8.64
N PRO A 101 -4.96 12.11 -9.10
CA PRO A 101 -5.49 11.74 -10.41
C PRO A 101 -4.62 12.21 -11.59
N ASP A 102 -3.96 13.34 -11.43
CA ASP A 102 -3.07 13.96 -12.43
C ASP A 102 -1.80 13.16 -12.74
N VAL A 103 -1.36 12.28 -11.83
CA VAL A 103 -0.16 11.44 -12.00
C VAL A 103 -0.46 9.94 -12.09
N SER A 104 -1.73 9.54 -12.04
CA SER A 104 -2.14 8.13 -12.05
C SER A 104 -1.74 7.36 -13.34
N ASN A 105 -1.63 8.06 -14.46
CA ASN A 105 -1.15 7.53 -15.74
C ASN A 105 0.32 7.07 -15.67
N LEU A 106 1.15 7.67 -14.80
CA LEU A 106 2.56 7.31 -14.62
C LEU A 106 2.75 5.93 -13.98
N VAL A 107 1.70 5.34 -13.40
CA VAL A 107 1.74 3.98 -12.87
C VAL A 107 2.07 2.95 -13.95
N ALA A 108 1.60 3.15 -15.18
CA ALA A 108 1.94 2.26 -16.29
C ALA A 108 3.46 2.25 -16.57
N ASP A 109 4.09 3.43 -16.58
CA ASP A 109 5.51 3.57 -16.86
C ASP A 109 6.38 2.93 -15.77
N LEU A 110 6.05 3.16 -14.50
CA LEU A 110 6.79 2.57 -13.38
C LEU A 110 6.66 1.04 -13.32
N TYR A 111 5.56 0.47 -13.79
CA TYR A 111 5.40 -0.98 -13.91
C TYR A 111 6.15 -1.56 -15.11
N ALA A 112 6.15 -0.86 -16.23
CA ALA A 112 6.87 -1.29 -17.44
C ALA A 112 8.38 -1.37 -17.20
N ASN A 113 8.97 -0.33 -16.62
CA ASN A 113 10.41 -0.32 -16.30
C ASN A 113 10.71 0.57 -15.09
N PRO A 114 10.67 0.02 -13.86
CA PRO A 114 10.89 0.79 -12.64
C PRO A 114 12.30 1.40 -12.57
N ALA A 115 13.33 0.73 -13.05
CA ALA A 115 14.69 1.25 -13.05
C ALA A 115 14.83 2.49 -13.98
N LYS A 116 14.27 2.43 -15.18
CA LYS A 116 14.23 3.57 -16.10
C LYS A 116 13.41 4.72 -15.52
N PHE A 117 12.25 4.42 -14.90
CA PHE A 117 11.41 5.41 -14.25
C PHE A 117 12.16 6.18 -13.16
N LEU A 118 12.91 5.49 -12.29
CA LEU A 118 13.75 6.09 -11.24
C LEU A 118 14.96 6.82 -11.82
N GLY A 119 15.62 6.26 -12.84
CA GLY A 119 16.81 6.84 -13.47
C GLY A 119 16.52 8.12 -14.25
N SER A 120 15.34 8.23 -14.88
CA SER A 120 14.97 9.40 -15.69
C SER A 120 14.56 10.62 -14.86
N ARG A 121 14.38 10.49 -13.55
CA ARG A 121 13.98 11.58 -12.66
C ARG A 121 15.14 12.08 -11.83
N VAL A 122 15.24 13.40 -11.68
CA VAL A 122 16.25 14.05 -10.85
C VAL A 122 15.77 14.18 -9.40
N ALA A 123 14.48 14.57 -9.23
CA ALA A 123 13.89 14.84 -7.92
C ALA A 123 12.40 14.47 -7.86
N ALA A 124 11.89 14.35 -6.64
CA ALA A 124 10.48 14.15 -6.31
C ALA A 124 9.99 15.26 -5.38
N PRO A 125 9.71 16.49 -5.91
CA PRO A 125 9.48 17.67 -5.10
C PRO A 125 8.13 17.72 -4.40
N THR A 126 7.18 16.86 -4.78
CA THR A 126 5.85 16.80 -4.16
C THR A 126 5.61 15.44 -3.54
N ARG A 127 4.72 15.37 -2.53
CA ARG A 127 4.38 14.10 -1.89
C ARG A 127 3.89 13.05 -2.90
N GLN A 128 3.06 13.44 -3.86
CA GLN A 128 2.58 12.53 -4.90
C GLN A 128 3.73 11.93 -5.72
N ARG A 129 4.76 12.72 -6.02
CA ARG A 129 5.94 12.25 -6.76
C ARG A 129 6.85 11.39 -5.89
N GLN A 130 6.94 11.68 -4.59
CA GLN A 130 7.65 10.82 -3.61
C GLN A 130 6.99 9.45 -3.54
N GLU A 131 5.67 9.40 -3.44
CA GLU A 131 4.93 8.14 -3.44
C GLU A 131 5.11 7.34 -4.74
N LEU A 132 5.13 7.99 -5.92
CA LEU A 132 5.46 7.29 -7.17
C LEU A 132 6.89 6.72 -7.16
N VAL A 133 7.84 7.38 -6.52
CA VAL A 133 9.20 6.86 -6.31
C VAL A 133 9.16 5.64 -5.39
N VAL A 134 8.40 5.69 -4.29
CA VAL A 134 8.20 4.53 -3.40
C VAL A 134 7.62 3.34 -4.17
N LEU A 135 6.56 3.55 -4.95
CA LEU A 135 5.96 2.50 -5.79
C LEU A 135 6.95 1.91 -6.80
N ALA A 136 7.77 2.76 -7.43
CA ALA A 136 8.79 2.31 -8.36
C ALA A 136 9.92 1.52 -7.66
N LEU A 137 10.34 1.92 -6.45
CA LEU A 137 11.31 1.19 -5.63
C LEU A 137 10.75 -0.17 -5.18
N ILE A 138 9.46 -0.24 -4.79
CA ILE A 138 8.77 -1.50 -4.49
C ILE A 138 8.80 -2.44 -5.71
N ARG A 139 8.49 -1.92 -6.90
CA ARG A 139 8.51 -2.72 -8.13
C ARG A 139 9.93 -3.14 -8.55
N LEU A 140 10.92 -2.29 -8.31
CA LEU A 140 12.34 -2.62 -8.54
C LEU A 140 12.81 -3.69 -7.55
N ALA A 141 12.54 -3.54 -6.26
CA ALA A 141 12.92 -4.49 -5.22
C ALA A 141 12.38 -5.91 -5.50
N ALA A 142 11.19 -6.02 -6.09
CA ALA A 142 10.62 -7.30 -6.50
C ALA A 142 11.45 -8.03 -7.58
N LYS A 143 12.28 -7.31 -8.35
CA LYS A 143 13.19 -7.85 -9.37
C LYS A 143 14.64 -7.89 -8.91
N ASP A 144 15.09 -6.82 -8.29
CA ASP A 144 16.47 -6.57 -7.90
C ASP A 144 16.51 -5.74 -6.61
N PRO A 145 16.47 -6.40 -5.42
CA PRO A 145 16.46 -5.71 -4.14
C PRO A 145 17.76 -4.95 -3.88
N ASP A 146 18.91 -5.41 -4.38
CA ASP A 146 20.19 -4.75 -4.15
C ASP A 146 20.27 -3.42 -4.91
N ASN A 147 19.79 -3.38 -6.14
CA ASN A 147 19.69 -2.14 -6.90
C ASN A 147 18.67 -1.17 -6.29
N ALA A 148 17.55 -1.68 -5.79
CA ALA A 148 16.56 -0.84 -5.07
C ALA A 148 17.17 -0.23 -3.80
N ALA A 149 17.94 -1.01 -3.03
CA ALA A 149 18.66 -0.55 -1.85
C ALA A 149 19.68 0.54 -2.21
N ALA A 150 20.51 0.30 -3.23
CA ALA A 150 21.52 1.26 -3.68
C ALA A 150 20.90 2.59 -4.12
N LEU A 151 19.78 2.57 -4.86
CA LEU A 151 19.06 3.77 -5.29
C LEU A 151 18.37 4.50 -4.12
N LEU A 152 17.85 3.76 -3.15
CA LEU A 152 17.26 4.35 -1.95
C LEU A 152 18.33 5.06 -1.11
N GLU A 153 19.50 4.45 -0.93
CA GLU A 153 20.62 5.04 -0.17
C GLU A 153 21.24 6.25 -0.87
N SER A 154 21.59 6.10 -2.15
CA SER A 154 22.40 7.10 -2.85
C SER A 154 21.60 8.31 -3.34
N LYS A 155 20.30 8.16 -3.58
CA LYS A 155 19.53 9.20 -4.27
C LYS A 155 18.20 9.54 -3.59
N TRP A 156 17.37 8.54 -3.33
CA TRP A 156 15.96 8.79 -3.02
C TRP A 156 15.69 8.95 -1.52
N GLY A 157 16.47 8.32 -0.65
CA GLY A 157 16.21 8.30 0.79
C GLY A 157 16.18 9.70 1.42
N VAL A 158 16.96 10.64 0.94
CA VAL A 158 16.98 12.03 1.43
C VAL A 158 15.74 12.84 1.02
N GLN A 159 14.99 12.38 0.02
CA GLN A 159 13.81 13.05 -0.50
C GLN A 159 12.50 12.47 0.05
N LEU A 160 12.55 11.27 0.62
CA LEU A 160 11.40 10.56 1.17
C LEU A 160 11.22 10.88 2.67
N SER A 161 10.00 10.89 3.13
CA SER A 161 9.69 10.95 4.56
C SER A 161 10.22 9.72 5.30
N HIS A 162 10.28 9.78 6.64
CA HIS A 162 10.71 8.63 7.45
C HIS A 162 9.83 7.40 7.21
N GLU A 163 8.51 7.58 7.19
CA GLU A 163 7.54 6.51 6.97
C GLU A 163 7.70 5.87 5.58
N GLU A 164 7.86 6.66 4.52
CA GLU A 164 8.09 6.19 3.16
C GLU A 164 9.40 5.40 3.05
N ARG A 165 10.46 5.85 3.71
CA ARG A 165 11.75 5.13 3.77
C ARG A 165 11.62 3.81 4.52
N HIS A 166 10.97 3.82 5.70
CA HIS A 166 10.80 2.61 6.49
C HIS A 166 9.99 1.56 5.73
N TRP A 167 8.89 1.96 5.10
CA TRP A 167 8.12 1.04 4.24
C TRP A 167 8.98 0.46 3.13
N THR A 168 9.72 1.32 2.42
CA THR A 168 10.57 0.88 1.30
C THR A 168 11.67 -0.08 1.77
N TRP A 169 12.35 0.22 2.89
CA TRP A 169 13.33 -0.69 3.49
C TRP A 169 12.71 -2.02 3.92
N GLY A 170 11.51 -2.00 4.48
CA GLY A 170 10.76 -3.20 4.82
C GLY A 170 10.50 -4.08 3.61
N VAL A 171 10.08 -3.48 2.49
CA VAL A 171 9.88 -4.22 1.23
C VAL A 171 11.18 -4.78 0.67
N ILE A 172 12.26 -4.00 0.66
CA ILE A 172 13.59 -4.46 0.22
C ILE A 172 14.05 -5.64 1.09
N GLY A 173 13.94 -5.52 2.43
CA GLY A 173 14.27 -6.57 3.37
C GLY A 173 13.46 -7.85 3.15
N LYS A 174 12.14 -7.73 2.92
CA LYS A 174 11.27 -8.85 2.55
C LYS A 174 11.73 -9.52 1.26
N GLN A 175 12.04 -8.74 0.22
CA GLN A 175 12.48 -9.31 -1.06
C GLN A 175 13.84 -9.99 -0.97
N ALA A 176 14.76 -9.45 -0.17
CA ALA A 176 16.03 -10.09 0.16
C ALA A 176 15.82 -11.39 0.97
N ALA A 177 14.92 -11.38 1.97
CA ALA A 177 14.60 -12.55 2.77
C ALA A 177 13.97 -13.68 1.93
N LEU A 178 13.07 -13.35 1.01
CA LEU A 178 12.48 -14.32 0.06
C LEU A 178 13.54 -15.00 -0.82
N ARG A 179 14.64 -14.30 -1.13
CA ARG A 179 15.78 -14.82 -1.89
C ARG A 179 16.85 -15.46 -1.01
N LEU A 180 16.57 -15.57 0.28
CA LEU A 180 17.50 -16.10 1.28
C LEU A 180 18.83 -15.32 1.33
N SER A 181 18.82 -14.03 0.96
CA SER A 181 19.98 -13.17 1.02
C SER A 181 20.42 -12.93 2.47
N PRO A 182 21.74 -12.96 2.76
CA PRO A 182 22.26 -12.61 4.07
C PRO A 182 22.03 -11.13 4.45
N SER A 183 21.86 -10.24 3.46
CA SER A 183 21.63 -8.80 3.68
C SER A 183 20.21 -8.46 4.15
N ALA A 184 19.29 -9.43 4.24
CA ALA A 184 17.91 -9.17 4.59
C ALA A 184 17.76 -8.42 5.93
N MET A 185 18.50 -8.82 6.97
CA MET A 185 18.44 -8.14 8.27
C MET A 185 19.04 -6.74 8.22
N GLU A 186 20.13 -6.50 7.47
CA GLU A 186 20.71 -5.18 7.29
C GLU A 186 19.70 -4.17 6.72
N HIS A 187 18.82 -4.62 5.83
CA HIS A 187 17.75 -3.79 5.29
C HIS A 187 16.65 -3.51 6.33
N PHE A 188 16.24 -4.53 7.09
CA PHE A 188 15.25 -4.34 8.16
C PHE A 188 15.78 -3.47 9.32
N ASP A 189 17.08 -3.51 9.61
CA ASP A 189 17.71 -2.68 10.66
C ASP A 189 17.68 -1.17 10.33
N LYS A 190 17.47 -0.81 9.05
CA LYS A 190 17.25 0.59 8.63
C LYS A 190 15.83 1.09 8.94
N VAL A 191 14.95 0.23 9.40
CA VAL A 191 13.59 0.57 9.85
C VAL A 191 13.62 0.90 11.33
N ALA A 192 13.63 2.19 11.64
CA ALA A 192 13.69 2.66 13.03
C ALA A 192 12.34 2.55 13.76
N LYS A 193 11.23 2.43 13.04
CA LYS A 193 9.88 2.41 13.62
C LYS A 193 9.03 1.33 12.97
N ASP A 194 8.80 0.23 13.69
CA ASP A 194 8.08 -0.94 13.19
C ASP A 194 6.60 -0.65 12.87
N SER A 195 5.99 0.31 13.56
CA SER A 195 4.60 0.73 13.26
C SER A 195 4.41 1.39 11.88
N ASP A 196 5.51 1.67 11.17
CA ASP A 196 5.45 2.15 9.78
C ASP A 196 5.32 0.99 8.77
N LEU A 197 5.52 -0.26 9.23
CA LEU A 197 5.43 -1.46 8.41
C LEU A 197 4.04 -2.08 8.45
N SER A 198 3.69 -2.85 7.42
CA SER A 198 2.54 -3.74 7.45
C SER A 198 2.84 -5.02 8.23
N ASP A 199 1.79 -5.71 8.72
CA ASP A 199 1.93 -6.99 9.43
C ASP A 199 2.70 -8.04 8.60
N ASP A 200 2.51 -8.04 7.28
CA ASP A 200 3.25 -8.93 6.39
C ASP A 200 4.76 -8.61 6.38
N LEU A 201 5.14 -7.32 6.33
CA LEU A 201 6.54 -6.91 6.40
C LEU A 201 7.17 -7.23 7.76
N LEU A 202 6.42 -7.03 8.85
CA LEU A 202 6.83 -7.43 10.20
C LEU A 202 7.04 -8.94 10.30
N GLY A 203 6.11 -9.73 9.74
CA GLY A 203 6.24 -11.18 9.68
C GLY A 203 7.50 -11.63 8.93
N TRP A 204 7.90 -10.92 7.87
CA TRP A 204 9.15 -11.21 7.16
C TRP A 204 10.40 -10.74 7.93
N LYS A 205 10.33 -9.63 8.65
CA LYS A 205 11.41 -9.19 9.56
C LYS A 205 11.69 -10.27 10.61
N VAL A 206 10.66 -10.81 11.24
CA VAL A 206 10.79 -11.91 12.21
C VAL A 206 11.43 -13.15 11.57
N ARG A 207 11.00 -13.55 10.37
CA ARG A 207 11.59 -14.71 9.66
C ARG A 207 13.07 -14.49 9.32
N ALA A 208 13.43 -13.27 8.90
CA ALA A 208 14.81 -12.91 8.62
C ALA A 208 15.67 -12.95 9.89
N ALA A 209 15.17 -12.42 11.02
CA ALA A 209 15.82 -12.46 12.31
C ALA A 209 16.03 -13.89 12.82
N LEU A 210 15.00 -14.74 12.73
CA LEU A 210 15.09 -16.17 13.10
C LEU A 210 16.19 -16.87 12.31
N ARG A 211 16.24 -16.61 11.00
CA ARG A 211 17.28 -17.21 10.14
C ARG A 211 18.68 -16.73 10.47
N ALA A 212 18.83 -15.47 10.85
CA ALA A 212 20.10 -14.88 11.27
C ALA A 212 20.54 -15.30 12.70
N GLY A 213 19.65 -15.96 13.46
CA GLY A 213 19.88 -16.29 14.86
C GLY A 213 19.78 -15.09 15.81
N ASP A 214 19.18 -13.98 15.36
CA ASP A 214 18.99 -12.77 16.17
C ASP A 214 17.70 -12.87 17.00
N TRP A 215 17.79 -13.59 18.09
CA TRP A 215 16.69 -13.77 19.04
C TRP A 215 16.22 -12.47 19.70
N LYS A 216 17.08 -11.44 19.77
CA LYS A 216 16.70 -10.14 20.33
C LYS A 216 15.75 -9.39 19.39
N ALA A 217 16.00 -9.48 18.08
CA ALA A 217 15.13 -8.88 17.08
C ALA A 217 13.77 -9.58 16.98
N VAL A 218 13.69 -10.89 17.29
CA VAL A 218 12.45 -11.67 17.29
C VAL A 218 11.50 -11.23 18.42
N HIS A 219 12.04 -10.76 19.56
CA HIS A 219 11.28 -10.40 20.77
C HIS A 219 10.89 -8.91 20.83
N ARG A 220 11.29 -8.11 19.88
CA ARG A 220 10.90 -6.69 19.79
C ARG A 220 9.60 -6.53 19.01
#